data_aece6da5f228880112b4775f791b96a9
#
_entry.id   aece6da5f228880112b4775f791b96a9
#
_cell.length_a   1.000
_cell.length_b   1.000
_cell.length_c   1.000
_cell.angle_alpha   90.00
_cell.angle_beta   90.00
_cell.angle_gamma   90.00
#
_symmetry.space_group_name_H-M   'P 1'
#
loop_
_entity.id
_entity.type
_entity.pdbx_description
1 polymer ?
#
loop_
_entity_poly.entity_id
_entity_poly.type
_entity_poly.pdbx_seq_one_letter_code
_entity_poly.pdbx_strand_id
1 'polypeptide(L)'
;HGDEHGDEHDEYANLIHADYVQEDAEFRGYEFEIGRTFSLGSGDLTLSFGRDDVNAEFSDGHNVPRINPSRNIYSLSYVENDWKFKLSLKDVEKQDDIGEGESVTDSYQMLNTRLTKTFNLNGAGELKVSIFGSNLLDEVARNHSSFVKKQVPLAGRNYGAKFSYKF
;
A
#
# COMPACT_ATOMS: atom_id res chain seq x y z
N HIS A 1 30.90 -43.90 -42.07
CA HIS A 1 30.00 -42.73 -42.07
C HIS A 1 29.16 -42.77 -40.79
N GLY A 2 29.58 -42.03 -39.84
CA GLY A 2 28.84 -41.80 -38.61
C GLY A 2 28.15 -40.44 -38.74
N ASP A 3 26.83 -40.43 -38.74
CA ASP A 3 26.02 -39.21 -38.65
C ASP A 3 25.93 -38.83 -37.16
N GLU A 4 26.73 -37.85 -36.76
CA GLU A 4 26.57 -37.15 -35.50
C GLU A 4 25.40 -36.18 -35.66
N HIS A 5 24.20 -36.59 -35.27
CA HIS A 5 23.11 -35.66 -34.94
C HIS A 5 23.46 -34.99 -33.64
N GLY A 6 23.96 -33.77 -33.72
CA GLY A 6 24.09 -32.89 -32.59
C GLY A 6 22.70 -32.60 -32.02
N ASP A 7 22.49 -32.97 -30.76
CA ASP A 7 21.38 -32.51 -29.97
C ASP A 7 21.55 -31.00 -29.79
N GLU A 8 20.92 -30.22 -30.66
CA GLU A 8 20.65 -28.80 -30.37
C GLU A 8 19.69 -28.80 -29.19
N HIS A 9 20.23 -28.67 -27.98
CA HIS A 9 19.46 -28.36 -26.80
C HIS A 9 18.70 -27.07 -27.08
N ASP A 10 17.38 -27.17 -27.13
CA ASP A 10 16.46 -26.05 -27.21
C ASP A 10 16.66 -25.13 -25.98
N GLU A 11 17.63 -24.23 -26.08
CA GLU A 11 17.92 -23.19 -25.07
C GLU A 11 16.72 -22.23 -24.88
N TYR A 12 15.73 -22.34 -25.76
CA TYR A 12 14.51 -21.50 -25.75
C TYR A 12 13.29 -22.16 -25.10
N ALA A 13 13.40 -23.41 -24.64
CA ALA A 13 12.26 -24.14 -24.05
C ALA A 13 11.70 -23.53 -22.75
N ASN A 14 12.37 -22.53 -22.17
CA ASN A 14 11.95 -21.83 -20.94
C ASN A 14 11.54 -20.38 -21.18
N LEU A 15 11.46 -19.91 -22.42
CA LEU A 15 10.97 -18.56 -22.69
C LEU A 15 9.44 -18.52 -22.60
N ILE A 16 8.93 -17.61 -21.79
CA ILE A 16 7.51 -17.32 -21.74
C ILE A 16 7.16 -16.55 -23.01
N HIS A 17 6.35 -17.19 -23.87
CA HIS A 17 5.73 -16.47 -24.99
C HIS A 17 4.71 -15.48 -24.42
N ALA A 18 4.81 -14.21 -24.79
CA ALA A 18 3.86 -13.17 -24.46
C ALA A 18 3.40 -12.47 -25.74
N ASP A 19 2.11 -12.48 -25.97
CA ASP A 19 1.49 -11.75 -27.05
C ASP A 19 0.97 -10.41 -26.52
N TYR A 20 1.19 -9.34 -27.30
CA TYR A 20 0.60 -8.02 -27.00
C TYR A 20 -0.75 -7.93 -27.72
N VAL A 21 -1.82 -7.90 -26.94
CA VAL A 21 -3.17 -7.71 -27.43
C VAL A 21 -3.66 -6.33 -27.02
N GLN A 22 -4.27 -5.60 -27.92
CA GLN A 22 -4.96 -4.35 -27.61
C GLN A 22 -6.44 -4.64 -27.45
N GLU A 23 -7.00 -4.26 -26.32
CA GLU A 23 -8.40 -4.45 -25.99
C GLU A 23 -8.94 -3.22 -25.27
N ASP A 24 -10.20 -2.89 -25.53
CA ASP A 24 -10.88 -1.79 -24.85
C ASP A 24 -11.28 -2.25 -23.44
N ALA A 25 -11.08 -1.37 -22.47
CA ALA A 25 -11.42 -1.62 -21.07
C ALA A 25 -12.20 -0.44 -20.47
N GLU A 26 -13.16 -0.75 -19.61
CA GLU A 26 -13.92 0.23 -18.85
C GLU A 26 -13.49 0.20 -17.39
N PHE A 27 -13.14 1.37 -16.84
CA PHE A 27 -12.80 1.56 -15.44
C PHE A 27 -13.90 2.32 -14.72
N ARG A 28 -14.35 1.81 -13.60
CA ARG A 28 -15.34 2.47 -12.74
C ARG A 28 -14.84 2.47 -11.31
N GLY A 29 -15.01 3.59 -10.63
CA GLY A 29 -14.58 3.67 -9.23
C GLY A 29 -15.00 4.97 -8.57
N TYR A 30 -14.73 5.03 -7.27
CA TYR A 30 -14.93 6.23 -6.48
C TYR A 30 -13.88 6.32 -5.38
N GLU A 31 -13.59 7.55 -4.99
CA GLU A 31 -12.79 7.87 -3.81
C GLU A 31 -13.51 8.97 -3.04
N PHE A 32 -13.58 8.81 -1.72
CA PHE A 32 -14.02 9.87 -0.85
C PHE A 32 -13.26 9.89 0.46
N GLU A 33 -13.15 11.07 1.06
CA GLU A 33 -12.62 11.26 2.41
C GLU A 33 -13.53 12.24 3.17
N ILE A 34 -13.79 11.91 4.43
CA ILE A 34 -14.48 12.79 5.36
C ILE A 34 -13.66 12.90 6.64
N GLY A 35 -13.53 14.12 7.16
CA GLY A 35 -12.81 14.35 8.41
C GLY A 35 -13.47 15.46 9.25
N ARG A 36 -13.24 15.39 10.55
CA ARG A 36 -13.68 16.43 11.49
C ARG A 36 -12.65 16.64 12.58
N THR A 37 -12.42 17.90 12.88
CA THR A 37 -11.56 18.32 14.00
C THR A 37 -12.41 18.75 15.18
N PHE A 38 -11.99 18.33 16.37
CA PHE A 38 -12.60 18.66 17.67
C PHE A 38 -11.52 19.22 18.57
N SER A 39 -11.82 20.27 19.32
CA SER A 39 -10.95 20.70 20.40
C SER A 39 -11.07 19.74 21.57
N LEU A 40 -9.96 19.16 22.02
CA LEU A 40 -9.86 18.20 23.12
C LEU A 40 -8.78 18.66 24.09
N GLY A 41 -9.19 19.19 25.24
CA GLY A 41 -8.25 19.80 26.18
C GLY A 41 -7.58 21.04 25.59
N SER A 42 -6.26 21.06 25.58
CA SER A 42 -5.43 22.12 24.98
C SER A 42 -5.00 21.84 23.54
N GLY A 43 -5.46 20.75 22.97
CA GLY A 43 -5.09 20.32 21.60
C GLY A 43 -6.31 20.08 20.71
N ASP A 44 -6.02 19.74 19.46
CA ASP A 44 -6.98 19.44 18.42
C ASP A 44 -6.91 17.97 18.02
N LEU A 45 -8.04 17.27 18.14
CA LEU A 45 -8.25 15.90 17.68
C LEU A 45 -8.92 15.93 16.29
N THR A 46 -8.28 15.40 15.29
CA THR A 46 -8.86 15.17 13.97
C THR A 46 -9.10 13.67 13.76
N LEU A 47 -10.34 13.33 13.43
CA LEU A 47 -10.72 12.00 12.97
C LEU A 47 -11.04 12.08 11.49
N SER A 48 -10.54 11.14 10.69
CA SER A 48 -10.91 11.01 9.28
C SER A 48 -11.17 9.56 8.90
N PHE A 49 -12.03 9.43 7.90
CA PHE A 49 -12.35 8.17 7.23
C PHE A 49 -12.27 8.40 5.73
N GLY A 50 -11.57 7.52 5.03
CA GLY A 50 -11.51 7.48 3.58
C GLY A 50 -11.83 6.08 3.06
N ARG A 51 -12.42 6.02 1.87
CA ARG A 51 -12.62 4.79 1.12
C ARG A 51 -12.30 5.04 -0.35
N ASP A 52 -11.62 4.10 -0.96
CA ASP A 52 -11.46 4.03 -2.41
C ASP A 52 -11.84 2.62 -2.90
N ASP A 53 -12.41 2.62 -4.09
CA ASP A 53 -12.91 1.43 -4.76
C ASP A 53 -12.72 1.63 -6.27
N VAL A 54 -12.19 0.62 -6.96
CA VAL A 54 -12.03 0.64 -8.41
C VAL A 54 -12.23 -0.76 -8.97
N ASN A 55 -13.05 -0.85 -10.03
CA ASN A 55 -13.27 -2.04 -10.82
C ASN A 55 -12.92 -1.74 -12.27
N ALA A 56 -12.47 -2.75 -13.01
CA ALA A 56 -12.22 -2.62 -14.43
C ALA A 56 -12.50 -3.94 -15.15
N GLU A 57 -13.18 -3.83 -16.28
CA GLU A 57 -13.56 -4.95 -17.13
C GLU A 57 -13.18 -4.66 -18.58
N PHE A 58 -12.73 -5.66 -19.29
CA PHE A 58 -12.58 -5.62 -20.75
C PHE A 58 -13.94 -5.67 -21.45
N SER A 59 -13.98 -5.31 -22.73
CA SER A 59 -15.23 -5.31 -23.53
C SER A 59 -15.87 -6.68 -23.67
N ASP A 60 -15.13 -7.75 -23.48
CA ASP A 60 -15.60 -9.14 -23.50
C ASP A 60 -16.14 -9.62 -22.13
N GLY A 61 -16.08 -8.78 -21.09
CA GLY A 61 -16.56 -9.06 -19.73
C GLY A 61 -15.56 -9.72 -18.80
N HIS A 62 -14.31 -9.91 -19.23
CA HIS A 62 -13.25 -10.40 -18.34
C HIS A 62 -12.69 -9.26 -17.48
N ASN A 63 -12.27 -9.57 -16.26
CA ASN A 63 -11.66 -8.59 -15.36
C ASN A 63 -10.29 -8.14 -15.88
N VAL A 64 -10.01 -6.83 -15.80
CA VAL A 64 -8.67 -6.28 -16.05
C VAL A 64 -7.74 -6.72 -14.91
N PRO A 65 -6.57 -7.31 -15.22
CA PRO A 65 -5.66 -7.75 -14.18
C PRO A 65 -5.06 -6.58 -13.37
N ARG A 66 -4.69 -6.85 -12.12
CA ARG A 66 -3.96 -5.96 -11.19
C ARG A 66 -4.72 -4.75 -10.71
N ILE A 67 -6.02 -4.81 -10.73
CA ILE A 67 -6.87 -3.83 -10.09
C ILE A 67 -6.71 -3.95 -8.57
N ASN A 68 -6.39 -2.85 -7.91
CA ASN A 68 -6.22 -2.84 -6.45
C ASN A 68 -7.55 -3.14 -5.76
N PRO A 69 -7.53 -3.93 -4.68
CA PRO A 69 -8.72 -4.16 -3.86
C PRO A 69 -9.20 -2.85 -3.22
N SER A 70 -10.50 -2.81 -2.96
CA SER A 70 -11.12 -1.75 -2.17
C SER A 70 -10.48 -1.64 -0.80
N ARG A 71 -10.40 -0.43 -0.26
CA ARG A 71 -9.80 -0.21 1.06
C ARG A 71 -10.51 0.91 1.82
N ASN A 72 -10.53 0.74 3.13
CA ASN A 72 -10.95 1.74 4.08
C ASN A 72 -9.74 2.27 4.85
N ILE A 73 -9.68 3.56 5.08
CA ILE A 73 -8.60 4.22 5.82
C ILE A 73 -9.21 5.02 6.97
N TYR A 74 -8.92 4.60 8.18
CA TYR A 74 -9.31 5.29 9.41
C TYR A 74 -8.09 6.00 9.96
N SER A 75 -8.19 7.29 10.25
CA SER A 75 -7.09 8.07 10.79
C SER A 75 -7.52 8.88 12.01
N LEU A 76 -6.61 8.96 12.97
CA LEU A 76 -6.67 9.83 14.12
C LEU A 76 -5.40 10.66 14.17
N SER A 77 -5.52 11.97 14.32
CA SER A 77 -4.39 12.87 14.56
C SER A 77 -4.71 13.76 15.75
N TYR A 78 -3.83 13.80 16.74
CA TYR A 78 -3.93 14.74 17.87
C TYR A 78 -2.71 15.67 17.86
N VAL A 79 -2.96 16.96 17.93
CA VAL A 79 -1.93 18.00 17.94
C VAL A 79 -2.13 18.88 19.18
N GLU A 80 -1.11 18.95 20.01
CA GLU A 80 -1.07 19.81 21.19
C GLU A 80 0.30 20.45 21.34
N ASN A 81 0.38 21.78 21.27
CA ASN A 81 1.64 22.53 21.29
C ASN A 81 2.65 21.97 20.29
N ASP A 82 3.77 21.46 20.77
CA ASP A 82 4.86 20.89 19.98
C ASP A 82 4.71 19.37 19.73
N TRP A 83 3.64 18.74 20.23
CA TRP A 83 3.38 17.33 20.08
C TRP A 83 2.42 17.04 18.95
N LYS A 84 2.70 16.00 18.20
CA LYS A 84 1.78 15.45 17.19
C LYS A 84 1.76 13.94 17.29
N PHE A 85 0.60 13.39 17.56
CA PHE A 85 0.32 11.96 17.51
C PHE A 85 -0.50 11.64 16.26
N LYS A 86 -0.19 10.53 15.61
CA LYS A 86 -1.00 9.98 14.52
C LYS A 86 -1.16 8.47 14.71
N LEU A 87 -2.37 8.00 14.45
CA LEU A 87 -2.72 6.59 14.34
C LEU A 87 -3.50 6.41 13.05
N SER A 88 -3.20 5.36 12.26
CA SER A 88 -3.97 5.02 11.08
C SER A 88 -4.13 3.52 10.95
N LEU A 89 -5.35 3.11 10.65
CA LEU A 89 -5.70 1.74 10.27
C LEU A 89 -6.11 1.75 8.80
N LYS A 90 -5.40 0.98 7.98
CA LYS A 90 -5.78 0.67 6.61
C LYS A 90 -6.34 -0.75 6.60
N ASP A 91 -7.61 -0.87 6.22
CA ASP A 91 -8.34 -2.12 6.08
C ASP A 91 -8.55 -2.39 4.60
N VAL A 92 -7.88 -3.40 4.07
CA VAL A 92 -7.87 -3.75 2.65
C VAL A 92 -8.69 -5.01 2.45
N GLU A 93 -9.67 -4.93 1.57
CA GLU A 93 -10.55 -6.05 1.26
C GLU A 93 -9.80 -7.13 0.47
N LYS A 94 -10.36 -8.32 0.43
CA LYS A 94 -9.88 -9.40 -0.44
C LYS A 94 -10.05 -8.99 -1.90
N GLN A 95 -9.07 -9.33 -2.74
CA GLN A 95 -9.22 -9.20 -4.19
C GLN A 95 -9.37 -10.56 -4.83
N ASP A 96 -10.59 -10.88 -5.21
CA ASP A 96 -10.98 -12.10 -5.93
C ASP A 96 -11.57 -11.85 -7.32
N ASP A 97 -11.87 -10.59 -7.68
CA ASP A 97 -12.13 -10.17 -9.06
C ASP A 97 -10.81 -10.08 -9.82
N ILE A 98 -10.30 -11.23 -10.22
CA ILE A 98 -8.97 -11.36 -10.82
C ILE A 98 -9.04 -11.49 -12.34
N GLY A 99 -8.05 -10.94 -13.03
CA GLY A 99 -7.85 -11.13 -14.46
C GLY A 99 -7.16 -12.46 -14.78
N GLU A 100 -7.02 -12.76 -16.06
CA GLU A 100 -6.36 -13.97 -16.54
C GLU A 100 -4.90 -14.04 -16.05
N GLY A 101 -4.48 -15.19 -15.60
CA GLY A 101 -3.13 -15.43 -15.08
C GLY A 101 -2.84 -14.86 -13.70
N GLU A 102 -3.83 -14.22 -13.05
CA GLU A 102 -3.68 -13.71 -11.69
C GLU A 102 -4.00 -14.74 -10.61
N SER A 103 -3.68 -14.38 -9.39
CA SER A 103 -4.11 -15.08 -8.19
C SER A 103 -4.83 -14.14 -7.24
N VAL A 104 -5.77 -14.66 -6.50
CA VAL A 104 -6.45 -13.97 -5.39
C VAL A 104 -5.42 -13.40 -4.41
N THR A 105 -5.77 -12.28 -3.77
CA THR A 105 -5.01 -11.70 -2.66
C THR A 105 -5.92 -11.55 -1.47
N ASP A 106 -5.53 -12.12 -0.33
CA ASP A 106 -6.30 -12.06 0.90
C ASP A 106 -6.38 -10.63 1.43
N SER A 107 -7.46 -10.35 2.17
CA SER A 107 -7.63 -9.11 2.93
C SER A 107 -6.56 -8.99 4.00
N TYR A 108 -6.24 -7.75 4.40
CA TYR A 108 -5.34 -7.48 5.51
C TYR A 108 -5.62 -6.14 6.18
N GLN A 109 -5.19 -6.00 7.42
CA GLN A 109 -5.27 -4.76 8.17
C GLN A 109 -3.87 -4.26 8.54
N MET A 110 -3.59 -3.00 8.31
CA MET A 110 -2.29 -2.40 8.61
C MET A 110 -2.45 -1.22 9.56
N LEU A 111 -2.06 -1.44 10.81
CA LEU A 111 -2.08 -0.42 11.85
C LEU A 111 -0.70 0.26 11.92
N ASN A 112 -0.70 1.60 11.78
CA ASN A 112 0.51 2.42 11.86
C ASN A 112 0.33 3.52 12.90
N THR A 113 1.42 3.88 13.58
CA THR A 113 1.43 4.99 14.54
C THR A 113 2.68 5.86 14.39
N ARG A 114 2.56 7.12 14.78
CA ARG A 114 3.68 8.06 14.84
C ARG A 114 3.47 9.08 15.94
N LEU A 115 4.49 9.29 16.77
CA LEU A 115 4.58 10.38 17.73
C LEU A 115 5.74 11.30 17.35
N THR A 116 5.47 12.58 17.22
CA THR A 116 6.47 13.60 16.88
C THR A 116 6.49 14.67 17.98
N LYS A 117 7.69 15.05 18.40
CA LYS A 117 7.96 16.23 19.23
C LYS A 117 8.81 17.22 18.46
N THR A 118 8.41 18.47 18.46
CA THR A 118 9.18 19.59 17.92
C THR A 118 9.88 20.33 19.07
N PHE A 119 11.16 20.64 18.91
CA PHE A 119 11.98 21.40 19.84
C PHE A 119 12.46 22.67 19.15
N ASN A 120 12.04 23.83 19.65
CA ASN A 120 12.53 25.12 19.19
C ASN A 120 13.81 25.47 19.94
N LEU A 121 14.93 25.59 19.25
CA LEU A 121 16.27 25.77 19.82
C LEU A 121 16.69 27.25 19.87
N ASN A 122 15.80 28.15 20.29
CA ASN A 122 16.05 29.56 20.59
C ASN A 122 17.06 30.25 19.67
N GLY A 123 16.73 30.33 18.36
CA GLY A 123 17.59 30.98 17.35
C GLY A 123 18.62 30.05 16.68
N ALA A 124 18.82 28.83 17.18
CA ALA A 124 19.67 27.83 16.55
C ALA A 124 18.89 26.90 15.57
N GLY A 125 17.55 27.06 15.45
CA GLY A 125 16.72 26.30 14.54
C GLY A 125 15.68 25.44 15.22
N GLU A 126 15.14 24.47 14.49
CA GLU A 126 14.06 23.57 14.93
C GLU A 126 14.52 22.11 14.78
N LEU A 127 14.39 21.32 15.86
CA LEU A 127 14.63 19.87 15.85
C LEU A 127 13.30 19.14 15.98
N LYS A 128 12.98 18.26 15.02
CA LYS A 128 11.84 17.33 15.10
C LYS A 128 12.35 15.91 15.36
N VAL A 129 11.82 15.30 16.39
CA VAL A 129 12.06 13.89 16.74
C VAL A 129 10.76 13.14 16.59
N SER A 130 10.77 12.10 15.76
CA SER A 130 9.61 11.22 15.56
C SER A 130 9.98 9.79 15.88
N ILE A 131 9.13 9.10 16.61
CA ILE A 131 9.12 7.65 16.72
C ILE A 131 7.88 7.12 15.99
N PHE A 132 8.01 5.96 15.36
CA PHE A 132 6.90 5.37 14.62
C PHE A 132 6.92 3.85 14.69
N GLY A 133 5.75 3.27 14.54
CA GLY A 133 5.57 1.84 14.31
C GLY A 133 4.71 1.63 13.07
N SER A 134 5.07 0.68 12.26
CA SER A 134 4.35 0.29 11.05
C SER A 134 3.99 -1.18 11.11
N ASN A 135 2.82 -1.52 10.55
CA ASN A 135 2.27 -2.88 10.58
C ASN A 135 2.26 -3.48 12.00
N LEU A 136 1.70 -2.73 12.96
CA LEU A 136 1.72 -3.14 14.38
C LEU A 136 0.95 -4.44 14.66
N LEU A 137 0.02 -4.81 13.77
CA LEU A 137 -0.73 -6.07 13.84
C LEU A 137 0.08 -7.26 13.34
N ASP A 138 1.24 -7.01 12.69
CA ASP A 138 2.13 -8.03 12.11
C ASP A 138 1.46 -8.88 11.01
N GLU A 139 0.58 -8.26 10.24
CA GLU A 139 -0.14 -8.90 9.16
C GLU A 139 0.78 -9.23 7.97
N VAL A 140 0.55 -10.36 7.33
CA VAL A 140 1.21 -10.73 6.07
C VAL A 140 0.47 -10.07 4.90
N ALA A 141 0.73 -8.80 4.71
CA ALA A 141 0.10 -8.01 3.66
C ALA A 141 0.80 -8.20 2.30
N ARG A 142 0.02 -8.18 1.22
CA ARG A 142 0.53 -8.32 -0.15
C ARG A 142 -0.02 -7.21 -1.04
N ASN A 143 0.84 -6.64 -1.89
CA ASN A 143 0.39 -5.70 -2.91
C ASN A 143 -0.19 -6.48 -4.09
N HIS A 144 -1.50 -6.39 -4.32
CA HIS A 144 -2.20 -7.12 -5.37
C HIS A 144 -1.64 -6.81 -6.77
N SER A 145 -1.30 -5.57 -7.05
CA SER A 145 -0.79 -5.13 -8.35
C SER A 145 0.65 -5.59 -8.65
N SER A 146 1.35 -6.20 -7.68
CA SER A 146 2.73 -6.66 -7.85
C SER A 146 2.81 -8.00 -8.60
N PHE A 147 3.71 -8.09 -9.59
CA PHE A 147 4.01 -9.34 -10.29
C PHE A 147 4.59 -10.42 -9.38
N VAL A 148 5.26 -10.02 -8.32
CA VAL A 148 5.94 -10.91 -7.36
C VAL A 148 5.21 -10.99 -6.03
N LYS A 149 3.91 -10.69 -5.99
CA LYS A 149 3.12 -10.65 -4.75
C LYS A 149 3.17 -11.94 -3.93
N LYS A 150 3.32 -13.10 -4.59
CA LYS A 150 3.41 -14.39 -3.90
C LYS A 150 4.73 -14.57 -3.14
N GLN A 151 5.82 -14.02 -3.68
CA GLN A 151 7.18 -14.17 -3.14
C GLN A 151 7.56 -13.04 -2.18
N VAL A 152 7.04 -11.82 -2.42
CA VAL A 152 7.47 -10.62 -1.71
C VAL A 152 6.26 -9.97 -1.01
N PRO A 153 6.00 -10.31 0.27
CA PRO A 153 5.01 -9.59 1.08
C PRO A 153 5.51 -8.16 1.39
N LEU A 154 4.59 -7.30 1.81
CA LEU A 154 4.95 -6.00 2.38
C LEU A 154 5.71 -6.21 3.70
N ALA A 155 6.42 -5.17 4.16
CA ALA A 155 7.20 -5.25 5.39
C ALA A 155 6.32 -5.65 6.59
N GLY A 156 6.78 -6.60 7.37
CA GLY A 156 6.19 -6.98 8.64
C GLY A 156 6.30 -5.85 9.68
N ARG A 157 5.91 -6.13 10.91
CA ARG A 157 5.97 -5.14 12.00
C ARG A 157 7.36 -4.56 12.15
N ASN A 158 7.43 -3.24 12.14
CA ASN A 158 8.68 -2.53 12.34
C ASN A 158 8.50 -1.25 13.14
N TYR A 159 9.59 -0.81 13.76
CA TYR A 159 9.67 0.41 14.56
C TYR A 159 10.86 1.23 14.09
N GLY A 160 10.76 2.54 14.19
CA GLY A 160 11.84 3.42 13.81
C GLY A 160 11.78 4.78 14.49
N ALA A 161 12.88 5.50 14.35
CA ALA A 161 13.00 6.90 14.75
C ALA A 161 13.51 7.75 13.58
N LYS A 162 13.03 8.99 13.51
CA LYS A 162 13.47 9.99 12.53
C LYS A 162 13.82 11.28 13.24
N PHE A 163 14.98 11.81 12.93
CA PHE A 163 15.45 13.13 13.35
C PHE A 163 15.50 14.05 12.15
N SER A 164 14.97 15.27 12.30
CA SER A 164 15.00 16.30 11.27
C SER A 164 15.36 17.62 11.92
N TYR A 165 16.43 18.24 11.45
CA TYR A 165 16.89 19.54 11.93
C TYR A 165 16.80 20.56 10.81
N LYS A 166 16.23 21.72 11.14
CA LYS A 166 16.15 22.89 10.26
C LYS A 166 16.83 24.04 10.96
N PHE A 167 17.90 24.54 10.37
CA PHE A 167 18.67 25.71 10.79
C PHE A 167 18.23 26.98 10.05
#